data_ecfbb60e9f32da8c24f535c4808ffae6
#
_entry.id   ecfbb60e9f32da8c24f535c4808ffae6
#
_cell.length_a   1.000
_cell.length_b   1.000
_cell.length_c   1.000
_cell.angle_alpha   90.00
_cell.angle_beta   90.00
_cell.angle_gamma   90.00
#
_symmetry.space_group_name_H-M   'P 1'
#
loop_
_entity.id
_entity.type
_entity.pdbx_description
1 polymer ?
#
loop_
_entity_poly.entity_id
_entity_poly.type
_entity_poly.pdbx_seq_one_letter_code
_entity_poly.pdbx_strand_id
1 'polypeptide(L)'
;VLINTLNQAIIDGEKINAKMEIKYNGLGNLTYLSDSANIYNGNIGIEIRGASSAGYPQRPYGFEFRDSSGNNLNASILGMPAENDWVLLSNFNDRSLLRNALAFKIFEGMNNYSVRSRLVEVLVDSSYRGIYLLGEKIKRDGNRVDIATLNSDDNFGDELTGGYILQQNLSNASNSFLSNYSPIDHPDLDVRFRYEEPSADSITAEQKNYIASYIDSLETALYNVNFSDSINGYRKYLDVKSFIDYFLVNELSRNNDGFKKSVFFHKDKFSNGGKLKAGPVWDFDWAWKNISGCSIFEATDGSGWAHLINDCGPDNNSCGYYVRMLQDSSFANELKCTYLQYRETVLSFEYITSFIDSVGALVNNAQVRHFQKWPLLGISGPAPELAPFPATYQEELQALKAWINTRLNWLDSNMPGICNTSSVNPISSKPNISIFPNPAIEKVEISGIKNEMGIDRIKIYDVSGRLIHSFSIANEQGSINVEFDNPGA
;
A
#
# COMPACT_ATOMS: atom_id res chain seq x y z
N VAL A 1 20.53 8.01 3.49
CA VAL A 1 20.82 7.63 2.10
C VAL A 1 21.58 8.74 1.44
N LEU A 2 22.73 8.42 0.86
CA LEU A 2 23.58 9.35 0.13
C LEU A 2 23.63 8.93 -1.33
N ILE A 3 23.33 9.86 -2.24
CA ILE A 3 23.33 9.61 -3.68
C ILE A 3 24.35 10.57 -4.31
N ASN A 4 25.28 10.03 -5.09
CA ASN A 4 26.24 10.78 -5.88
C ASN A 4 25.95 10.57 -7.36
N THR A 5 25.47 11.61 -8.04
CA THR A 5 25.06 11.55 -9.44
C THR A 5 26.22 11.61 -10.43
N LEU A 6 27.46 11.70 -9.95
CA LEU A 6 28.65 11.87 -10.80
C LEU A 6 28.51 13.11 -11.71
N ASN A 7 27.94 14.18 -11.18
CA ASN A 7 27.67 15.45 -11.87
C ASN A 7 26.65 15.35 -13.02
N GLN A 8 25.81 14.31 -13.05
CA GLN A 8 24.73 14.18 -14.02
C GLN A 8 23.42 14.72 -13.43
N ALA A 9 22.57 15.34 -14.24
CA ALA A 9 21.23 15.71 -13.81
C ALA A 9 20.33 14.46 -13.78
N ILE A 10 19.61 14.24 -12.69
CA ILE A 10 18.57 13.21 -12.66
C ILE A 10 17.39 13.73 -13.48
N ILE A 11 16.97 12.96 -14.50
CA ILE A 11 15.90 13.30 -15.43
C ILE A 11 14.72 12.35 -15.28
N ASP A 12 13.58 12.67 -15.88
CA ASP A 12 12.39 11.84 -15.96
C ASP A 12 12.46 10.91 -17.17
N GLY A 13 12.07 9.66 -16.99
CA GLY A 13 11.92 8.66 -18.06
C GLY A 13 13.22 7.96 -18.50
N GLU A 14 14.38 8.35 -17.98
CA GLU A 14 15.65 7.67 -18.24
C GLU A 14 16.51 7.62 -16.98
N LYS A 15 16.99 6.41 -16.63
CA LYS A 15 17.85 6.21 -15.47
C LYS A 15 19.31 6.58 -15.78
N ILE A 16 19.82 7.60 -15.11
CA ILE A 16 21.25 7.91 -15.12
C ILE A 16 22.03 6.97 -14.19
N ASN A 17 23.32 6.77 -14.46
CA ASN A 17 24.20 6.05 -13.54
C ASN A 17 24.60 6.95 -12.37
N ALA A 18 24.50 6.41 -11.16
CA ALA A 18 24.88 7.09 -9.92
C ALA A 18 25.46 6.09 -8.92
N LYS A 19 25.96 6.58 -7.79
CA LYS A 19 26.38 5.76 -6.64
C LYS A 19 25.46 6.05 -5.47
N MET A 20 25.19 5.02 -4.67
CA MET A 20 24.37 5.13 -3.47
C MET A 20 25.09 4.50 -2.28
N GLU A 21 25.00 5.18 -1.14
CA GLU A 21 25.34 4.63 0.18
C GLU A 21 24.09 4.64 1.06
N ILE A 22 23.82 3.53 1.73
CA ILE A 22 22.79 3.45 2.77
C ILE A 22 23.48 3.09 4.08
N LYS A 23 23.27 3.94 5.09
CA LYS A 23 23.84 3.81 6.43
C LYS A 23 22.72 3.71 7.46
N TYR A 24 22.83 2.78 8.40
CA TYR A 24 21.85 2.61 9.47
C TYR A 24 22.48 1.92 10.68
N ASN A 25 22.50 2.60 11.82
CA ASN A 25 23.10 2.12 13.06
C ASN A 25 22.12 1.42 14.02
N GLY A 26 20.93 1.07 13.50
CA GLY A 26 19.90 0.42 14.32
C GLY A 26 18.92 1.40 14.96
N LEU A 27 17.78 0.87 15.41
CA LEU A 27 16.72 1.65 16.03
C LEU A 27 17.25 2.30 17.32
N GLY A 28 16.91 3.58 17.53
CA GLY A 28 17.34 4.37 18.68
C GLY A 28 18.75 4.95 18.59
N ASN A 29 19.56 4.55 17.59
CA ASN A 29 20.90 5.08 17.39
C ASN A 29 20.92 6.14 16.31
N LEU A 30 21.78 7.16 16.50
CA LEU A 30 22.03 8.16 15.47
C LEU A 30 22.97 7.59 14.39
N THR A 31 22.66 7.91 13.14
CA THR A 31 23.52 7.64 12.00
C THR A 31 24.16 8.94 11.54
N TYR A 32 25.48 8.97 11.43
CA TYR A 32 26.25 10.15 11.03
C TYR A 32 26.72 10.04 9.59
N LEU A 33 26.95 11.18 8.94
CA LEU A 33 27.49 11.20 7.58
C LEU A 33 28.90 10.58 7.49
N SER A 34 29.68 10.65 8.58
CA SER A 34 31.01 10.06 8.71
C SER A 34 31.02 8.54 8.87
N ASP A 35 29.86 7.93 9.20
CA ASP A 35 29.78 6.47 9.37
C ASP A 35 30.03 5.75 8.05
N SER A 36 30.57 4.54 8.12
CA SER A 36 30.73 3.70 6.95
C SER A 36 29.33 3.20 6.47
N ALA A 37 29.16 3.05 5.17
CA ALA A 37 27.98 2.42 4.62
C ALA A 37 27.94 0.93 5.03
N ASN A 38 26.90 0.54 5.74
CA ASN A 38 26.76 -0.81 6.30
C ASN A 38 25.52 -1.56 5.80
N ILE A 39 24.64 -0.91 5.03
CA ILE A 39 23.47 -1.53 4.42
C ILE A 39 23.65 -1.72 2.91
N TYR A 40 24.08 -0.67 2.20
CA TYR A 40 24.38 -0.72 0.78
C TYR A 40 25.49 0.28 0.44
N ASN A 41 26.39 -0.11 -0.46
CA ASN A 41 27.40 0.76 -1.06
C ASN A 41 27.68 0.27 -2.48
N GLY A 42 27.12 0.94 -3.49
CA GLY A 42 27.24 0.44 -4.87
C GLY A 42 26.69 1.37 -5.92
N ASN A 43 26.64 0.83 -7.14
CA ASN A 43 26.08 1.53 -8.30
C ASN A 43 24.56 1.44 -8.31
N ILE A 44 23.92 2.48 -8.84
CA ILE A 44 22.47 2.52 -9.09
C ILE A 44 22.19 3.14 -10.46
N GLY A 45 21.04 2.77 -11.04
CA GLY A 45 20.36 3.59 -12.03
C GLY A 45 19.28 4.40 -11.31
N ILE A 46 19.16 5.71 -11.55
CA ILE A 46 18.19 6.57 -10.88
C ILE A 46 17.53 7.53 -11.85
N GLU A 47 16.23 7.73 -11.69
CA GLU A 47 15.40 8.64 -12.48
C GLU A 47 14.42 9.42 -11.58
N ILE A 48 13.92 10.56 -12.06
CA ILE A 48 12.73 11.18 -11.49
C ILE A 48 11.52 10.31 -11.86
N ARG A 49 10.56 10.21 -10.97
CA ARG A 49 9.31 9.49 -11.22
C ARG A 49 8.09 10.28 -10.74
N GLY A 50 6.90 9.78 -11.09
CA GLY A 50 5.62 10.35 -10.69
C GLY A 50 5.01 11.19 -11.81
N ALA A 51 3.73 11.51 -11.68
CA ALA A 51 3.02 12.41 -12.59
C ALA A 51 3.15 13.86 -12.08
N SER A 52 2.21 14.33 -11.28
CA SER A 52 2.26 15.68 -10.70
C SER A 52 3.42 15.88 -9.71
N SER A 53 3.76 14.86 -8.95
CA SER A 53 4.83 14.93 -7.95
C SER A 53 6.24 15.07 -8.54
N ALA A 54 6.46 14.70 -9.81
CA ALA A 54 7.71 14.95 -10.51
C ALA A 54 8.03 16.46 -10.63
N GLY A 55 7.01 17.31 -10.59
CA GLY A 55 7.12 18.77 -10.61
C GLY A 55 7.38 19.41 -9.23
N TYR A 56 7.31 18.66 -8.13
CA TYR A 56 7.51 19.23 -6.79
C TYR A 56 8.98 19.55 -6.53
N PRO A 57 9.29 20.54 -5.66
CA PRO A 57 10.67 20.85 -5.25
C PRO A 57 11.38 19.64 -4.61
N GLN A 58 10.68 18.85 -3.81
CA GLN A 58 11.14 17.54 -3.34
C GLN A 58 10.65 16.46 -4.30
N ARG A 59 11.46 16.14 -5.31
CA ARG A 59 11.11 15.17 -6.36
C ARG A 59 11.18 13.74 -5.86
N PRO A 60 10.21 12.88 -6.21
CA PRO A 60 10.33 11.44 -5.98
C PRO A 60 11.27 10.80 -7.00
N TYR A 61 11.90 9.68 -6.61
CA TYR A 61 12.84 8.96 -7.46
C TYR A 61 12.48 7.49 -7.58
N GLY A 62 12.67 6.93 -8.79
CA GLY A 62 12.80 5.50 -9.03
C GLY A 62 14.28 5.15 -9.14
N PHE A 63 14.70 4.05 -8.55
CA PHE A 63 16.05 3.59 -8.70
C PHE A 63 16.17 2.08 -8.72
N GLU A 64 17.24 1.58 -9.31
CA GLU A 64 17.58 0.16 -9.32
C GLU A 64 19.05 -0.02 -8.92
N PHE A 65 19.31 -1.07 -8.15
CA PHE A 65 20.68 -1.48 -7.85
C PHE A 65 21.34 -2.10 -9.08
N ARG A 66 22.61 -1.79 -9.29
CA ARG A 66 23.42 -2.27 -10.41
C ARG A 66 24.74 -2.87 -9.95
N ASP A 67 25.17 -3.93 -10.62
CA ASP A 67 26.52 -4.47 -10.48
C ASP A 67 27.60 -3.56 -11.13
N SER A 68 28.86 -3.98 -11.08
CA SER A 68 29.96 -3.25 -11.71
C SER A 68 29.88 -3.19 -13.24
N SER A 69 29.10 -4.08 -13.86
CA SER A 69 28.88 -4.15 -15.30
C SER A 69 27.61 -3.37 -15.74
N GLY A 70 26.85 -2.82 -14.79
CA GLY A 70 25.61 -2.08 -15.04
C GLY A 70 24.36 -2.96 -15.14
N ASN A 71 24.45 -4.25 -14.85
CA ASN A 71 23.28 -5.14 -14.80
C ASN A 71 22.56 -5.00 -13.46
N ASN A 72 21.26 -5.37 -13.45
CA ASN A 72 20.45 -5.37 -12.25
C ASN A 72 21.04 -6.27 -11.15
N LEU A 73 21.08 -5.77 -9.93
CA LEU A 73 21.58 -6.46 -8.74
C LEU A 73 20.52 -6.51 -7.66
N ASN A 74 20.05 -7.70 -7.33
CA ASN A 74 19.12 -7.86 -6.21
C ASN A 74 19.87 -7.77 -4.88
N ALA A 75 19.45 -6.86 -4.00
CA ALA A 75 20.02 -6.68 -2.67
C ALA A 75 18.93 -6.47 -1.63
N SER A 76 19.08 -7.10 -0.46
CA SER A 76 18.24 -6.85 0.71
C SER A 76 18.68 -5.57 1.40
N ILE A 77 17.76 -4.68 1.70
CA ILE A 77 18.05 -3.42 2.40
C ILE A 77 17.08 -3.19 3.54
N LEU A 78 17.59 -2.75 4.68
CA LEU A 78 16.80 -2.33 5.86
C LEU A 78 15.72 -3.38 6.28
N GLY A 79 16.05 -4.68 6.18
CA GLY A 79 15.15 -5.79 6.50
C GLY A 79 14.06 -6.06 5.46
N MET A 80 14.12 -5.46 4.29
CA MET A 80 13.24 -5.75 3.15
C MET A 80 13.88 -6.80 2.24
N PRO A 81 13.10 -7.70 1.60
CA PRO A 81 13.60 -8.76 0.72
C PRO A 81 14.47 -8.25 -0.42
N ALA A 82 15.37 -9.11 -0.90
CA ALA A 82 16.28 -8.77 -1.97
C ALA A 82 15.53 -8.48 -3.28
N GLU A 83 15.80 -7.32 -3.85
CA GLU A 83 15.26 -6.85 -5.12
C GLU A 83 16.17 -5.74 -5.67
N ASN A 84 16.09 -5.48 -6.97
CA ASN A 84 16.81 -4.37 -7.58
C ASN A 84 15.99 -3.06 -7.64
N ASP A 85 14.69 -3.13 -7.91
CA ASP A 85 13.81 -1.96 -8.12
C ASP A 85 13.23 -1.40 -6.82
N TRP A 86 13.46 -0.11 -6.57
CA TRP A 86 13.03 0.61 -5.39
C TRP A 86 12.52 2.00 -5.74
N VAL A 87 11.81 2.62 -4.80
CA VAL A 87 11.33 3.99 -4.93
C VAL A 87 11.67 4.83 -3.69
N LEU A 88 11.92 6.11 -3.91
CA LEU A 88 11.96 7.14 -2.87
C LEU A 88 10.75 8.04 -3.09
N LEU A 89 9.68 7.80 -2.33
CA LEU A 89 8.47 8.61 -2.39
C LEU A 89 8.71 9.92 -1.63
N SER A 90 8.38 11.02 -2.28
CA SER A 90 8.48 12.35 -1.72
C SER A 90 7.35 12.60 -0.72
N ASN A 91 7.67 13.26 0.40
CA ASN A 91 6.68 13.71 1.38
C ASN A 91 6.31 15.18 1.22
N PHE A 92 6.60 15.82 0.06
CA PHE A 92 6.34 17.25 -0.15
C PHE A 92 4.87 17.63 0.01
N ASN A 93 3.97 16.71 -0.34
CA ASN A 93 2.53 16.90 -0.20
C ASN A 93 1.97 16.30 1.11
N ASP A 94 2.81 15.68 1.93
CA ASP A 94 2.41 15.04 3.18
C ASP A 94 3.18 15.60 4.38
N ARG A 95 2.61 16.60 5.05
CA ARG A 95 3.21 17.20 6.26
C ARG A 95 3.27 16.23 7.44
N SER A 96 2.45 15.20 7.46
CA SER A 96 2.55 14.16 8.48
C SER A 96 3.75 13.21 8.27
N LEU A 97 4.31 13.17 7.06
CA LEU A 97 5.43 12.31 6.62
C LEU A 97 5.10 10.80 6.65
N LEU A 98 3.84 10.40 6.85
CA LEU A 98 3.50 9.01 7.14
C LEU A 98 2.24 8.46 6.44
N ARG A 99 1.49 9.27 5.66
CA ARG A 99 0.20 8.84 5.09
C ARG A 99 0.32 7.60 4.21
N ASN A 100 1.31 7.54 3.33
CA ASN A 100 1.59 6.33 2.54
C ASN A 100 1.94 5.13 3.44
N ALA A 101 2.83 5.32 4.42
CA ALA A 101 3.23 4.26 5.35
C ALA A 101 2.05 3.75 6.19
N LEU A 102 1.13 4.64 6.59
CA LEU A 102 -0.08 4.29 7.33
C LEU A 102 -1.03 3.43 6.49
N ALA A 103 -1.27 3.82 5.23
CA ALA A 103 -2.10 3.03 4.31
C ALA A 103 -1.50 1.63 4.09
N PHE A 104 -0.19 1.56 3.85
CA PHE A 104 0.52 0.30 3.69
C PHE A 104 0.41 -0.57 4.95
N LYS A 105 0.55 0.03 6.15
CA LYS A 105 0.42 -0.69 7.43
C LYS A 105 -0.97 -1.24 7.67
N ILE A 106 -2.02 -0.49 7.34
CA ILE A 106 -3.41 -0.95 7.47
C ILE A 106 -3.67 -2.11 6.49
N PHE A 107 -3.26 -1.98 5.23
CA PHE A 107 -3.50 -3.01 4.21
C PHE A 107 -2.70 -4.30 4.47
N GLU A 108 -1.47 -4.19 4.98
CA GLU A 108 -0.69 -5.32 5.50
C GLU A 108 -1.44 -6.03 6.64
N GLY A 109 -2.00 -5.27 7.58
CA GLY A 109 -2.76 -5.81 8.71
C GLY A 109 -4.04 -6.55 8.31
N MET A 110 -4.54 -6.34 7.09
CA MET A 110 -5.66 -7.09 6.48
C MET A 110 -5.19 -8.39 5.79
N ASN A 111 -3.93 -8.79 5.96
CA ASN A 111 -3.27 -9.95 5.35
C ASN A 111 -3.15 -9.88 3.81
N ASN A 112 -2.95 -8.68 3.28
CA ASN A 112 -2.62 -8.47 1.87
C ASN A 112 -1.14 -8.15 1.70
N TYR A 113 -0.57 -8.44 0.52
CA TYR A 113 0.70 -7.83 0.16
C TYR A 113 0.56 -6.32 0.16
N SER A 114 1.43 -5.66 0.90
CA SER A 114 1.53 -4.22 0.96
C SER A 114 2.99 -3.79 0.80
N VAL A 115 3.20 -2.60 0.28
CA VAL A 115 4.55 -2.07 0.05
C VAL A 115 5.29 -1.92 1.36
N ARG A 116 6.37 -2.70 1.55
CA ARG A 116 7.28 -2.51 2.67
C ARG A 116 8.09 -1.24 2.47
N SER A 117 8.21 -0.45 3.51
CA SER A 117 8.84 0.86 3.39
C SER A 117 9.57 1.29 4.66
N ARG A 118 10.52 2.23 4.51
CA ARG A 118 11.28 2.83 5.61
C ARG A 118 11.43 4.33 5.37
N LEU A 119 11.23 5.12 6.42
CA LEU A 119 11.54 6.55 6.36
C LEU A 119 13.06 6.75 6.40
N VAL A 120 13.57 7.52 5.46
CA VAL A 120 14.98 7.79 5.29
C VAL A 120 15.24 9.27 5.02
N GLU A 121 16.34 9.82 5.54
CA GLU A 121 16.84 11.13 5.12
C GLU A 121 17.70 10.94 3.88
N VAL A 122 17.56 11.81 2.88
CA VAL A 122 18.23 11.70 1.58
C VAL A 122 19.08 12.94 1.33
N LEU A 123 20.33 12.69 0.92
CA LEU A 123 21.23 13.69 0.33
C LEU A 123 21.54 13.30 -1.12
N VAL A 124 21.47 14.27 -2.03
CA VAL A 124 21.89 14.13 -3.43
C VAL A 124 23.03 15.13 -3.67
N ASP A 125 24.18 14.65 -4.07
CA ASP A 125 25.41 15.47 -4.30
C ASP A 125 25.68 16.41 -3.10
N SER A 126 25.66 15.84 -1.90
CA SER A 126 25.83 16.54 -0.62
C SER A 126 24.72 17.55 -0.28
N SER A 127 23.71 17.72 -1.11
CA SER A 127 22.57 18.59 -0.85
C SER A 127 21.45 17.81 -0.15
N TYR A 128 21.07 18.24 1.05
CA TYR A 128 19.97 17.61 1.79
C TYR A 128 18.63 17.78 1.06
N ARG A 129 17.92 16.69 0.88
CA ARG A 129 16.62 16.61 0.18
C ARG A 129 15.43 16.35 1.09
N GLY A 130 15.64 16.12 2.38
CA GLY A 130 14.57 15.88 3.35
C GLY A 130 14.32 14.40 3.62
N ILE A 131 13.18 14.12 4.26
CA ILE A 131 12.71 12.77 4.56
C ILE A 131 11.92 12.23 3.37
N TYR A 132 12.25 11.02 2.97
CA TYR A 132 11.55 10.23 1.96
C TYR A 132 11.02 8.94 2.56
N LEU A 133 10.00 8.37 1.93
CA LEU A 133 9.62 6.99 2.17
C LEU A 133 10.33 6.11 1.12
N LEU A 134 11.39 5.40 1.54
CA LEU A 134 12.04 4.37 0.73
C LEU A 134 11.14 3.12 0.75
N GLY A 135 10.67 2.70 -0.40
CA GLY A 135 9.73 1.60 -0.52
C GLY A 135 9.97 0.70 -1.71
N GLU A 136 9.29 -0.43 -1.71
CA GLU A 136 9.25 -1.35 -2.83
C GLU A 136 8.50 -0.72 -4.02
N LYS A 137 8.99 -0.93 -5.23
CA LYS A 137 8.19 -0.71 -6.44
C LYS A 137 7.17 -1.83 -6.57
N ILE A 138 5.91 -1.52 -6.86
CA ILE A 138 4.90 -2.53 -7.18
C ILE A 138 5.30 -3.21 -8.48
N LYS A 139 5.48 -4.51 -8.43
CA LYS A 139 5.79 -5.38 -9.58
C LYS A 139 5.51 -6.84 -9.21
N ARG A 140 5.50 -7.71 -10.22
CA ARG A 140 5.46 -9.15 -10.01
C ARG A 140 6.77 -9.64 -9.39
N ASP A 141 6.68 -10.27 -8.26
CA ASP A 141 7.78 -10.96 -7.56
C ASP A 141 7.21 -11.81 -6.43
N GLY A 142 7.85 -12.94 -6.09
CA GLY A 142 7.41 -13.83 -5.01
C GLY A 142 7.38 -13.19 -3.62
N ASN A 143 8.06 -12.07 -3.41
CA ASN A 143 8.00 -11.27 -2.19
C ASN A 143 7.14 -10.01 -2.33
N ARG A 144 6.58 -9.71 -3.52
CA ARG A 144 5.74 -8.52 -3.79
C ARG A 144 4.36 -8.95 -4.27
N VAL A 145 3.98 -8.65 -5.51
CA VAL A 145 2.75 -9.21 -6.10
C VAL A 145 3.08 -10.63 -6.56
N ASP A 146 2.74 -11.60 -5.71
CA ASP A 146 3.06 -13.02 -5.94
C ASP A 146 2.04 -13.65 -6.88
N ILE A 147 2.30 -13.51 -8.17
CA ILE A 147 1.58 -14.11 -9.29
C ILE A 147 2.55 -14.75 -10.26
N ALA A 148 2.07 -15.65 -11.09
CA ALA A 148 2.87 -16.36 -12.09
C ALA A 148 3.60 -15.39 -13.03
N THR A 149 4.74 -15.83 -13.54
CA THR A 149 5.40 -15.12 -14.65
C THR A 149 4.59 -15.32 -15.93
N LEU A 150 4.44 -14.26 -16.72
CA LEU A 150 3.87 -14.31 -18.05
C LEU A 150 4.95 -13.90 -19.06
N ASN A 151 5.49 -14.87 -19.78
CA ASN A 151 6.53 -14.64 -20.78
C ASN A 151 5.91 -14.37 -22.16
N SER A 152 6.70 -13.88 -23.11
CA SER A 152 6.23 -13.61 -24.48
C SER A 152 5.73 -14.86 -25.23
N ASP A 153 6.15 -16.05 -24.81
CA ASP A 153 5.74 -17.34 -25.41
C ASP A 153 4.48 -17.92 -24.78
N ASP A 154 4.00 -17.36 -23.66
CA ASP A 154 2.83 -17.82 -22.91
C ASP A 154 1.52 -17.30 -23.55
N ASN A 155 1.20 -17.77 -24.75
CA ASN A 155 0.10 -17.26 -25.56
C ASN A 155 -1.10 -18.22 -25.68
N PHE A 156 -1.12 -19.31 -24.92
CA PHE A 156 -2.22 -20.28 -24.91
C PHE A 156 -2.29 -21.07 -23.59
N GLY A 157 -3.41 -21.77 -23.39
CA GLY A 157 -3.61 -22.62 -22.21
C GLY A 157 -3.66 -21.86 -20.89
N ASP A 158 -3.30 -22.54 -19.79
CA ASP A 158 -3.31 -21.95 -18.46
C ASP A 158 -2.28 -20.81 -18.29
N GLU A 159 -1.13 -20.94 -18.97
CA GLU A 159 -0.05 -19.93 -18.91
C GLU A 159 -0.52 -18.53 -19.35
N LEU A 160 -1.37 -18.47 -20.40
CA LEU A 160 -1.97 -17.20 -20.87
C LEU A 160 -2.88 -16.57 -19.83
N THR A 161 -3.43 -17.35 -18.87
CA THR A 161 -4.53 -16.89 -18.01
C THR A 161 -4.10 -16.06 -16.83
N GLY A 162 -2.80 -15.87 -16.56
CA GLY A 162 -2.32 -15.15 -15.39
C GLY A 162 -0.99 -14.46 -15.58
N GLY A 163 -0.54 -13.75 -14.52
CA GLY A 163 0.69 -12.97 -14.55
C GLY A 163 0.45 -11.50 -14.92
N TYR A 164 -0.80 -11.02 -14.80
CA TYR A 164 -1.18 -9.66 -15.15
C TYR A 164 -1.25 -8.74 -13.94
N ILE A 165 -0.65 -7.56 -14.06
CA ILE A 165 -0.94 -6.39 -13.23
C ILE A 165 -1.48 -5.30 -14.14
N LEU A 166 -2.68 -4.80 -13.81
CA LEU A 166 -3.32 -3.68 -14.48
C LEU A 166 -3.38 -2.48 -13.54
N GLN A 167 -3.46 -1.29 -14.11
CA GLN A 167 -3.61 -0.07 -13.34
C GLN A 167 -4.68 0.84 -13.95
N GLN A 168 -5.58 1.39 -13.12
CA GLN A 168 -6.28 2.61 -13.50
C GLN A 168 -5.38 3.79 -13.16
N ASN A 169 -5.03 4.56 -14.17
CA ASN A 169 -4.17 5.74 -14.06
C ASN A 169 -4.27 6.55 -15.35
N LEU A 170 -3.66 7.72 -15.37
CA LEU A 170 -3.48 8.48 -16.61
C LEU A 170 -2.83 7.58 -17.66
N SER A 171 -3.49 7.41 -18.78
CA SER A 171 -3.11 6.46 -19.82
C SER A 171 -3.56 6.91 -21.21
N ASN A 172 -3.04 6.26 -22.24
CA ASN A 172 -3.40 6.48 -23.61
C ASN A 172 -3.53 5.14 -24.37
N ALA A 173 -3.90 5.20 -25.64
CA ALA A 173 -4.13 3.99 -26.43
C ALA A 173 -2.89 3.10 -26.63
N SER A 174 -1.67 3.64 -26.47
CA SER A 174 -0.44 2.84 -26.65
C SER A 174 -0.12 1.96 -25.43
N ASN A 175 -0.54 2.38 -24.22
CA ASN A 175 -0.20 1.70 -22.99
C ASN A 175 -1.39 1.10 -22.21
N SER A 176 -2.59 1.14 -22.81
CA SER A 176 -3.83 0.70 -22.15
C SER A 176 -4.85 0.16 -23.16
N PHE A 177 -5.86 -0.54 -22.66
CA PHE A 177 -7.06 -0.83 -23.43
C PHE A 177 -8.26 -0.07 -22.87
N LEU A 178 -9.23 0.21 -23.73
CA LEU A 178 -10.50 0.84 -23.37
C LEU A 178 -11.47 -0.26 -22.94
N SER A 179 -12.17 -0.05 -21.82
CA SER A 179 -13.31 -0.88 -21.43
C SER A 179 -14.47 -0.68 -22.43
N ASN A 180 -15.24 -1.74 -22.68
CA ASN A 180 -16.49 -1.66 -23.44
C ASN A 180 -17.65 -1.11 -22.60
N TYR A 181 -17.44 -0.91 -21.30
CA TYR A 181 -18.44 -0.46 -20.35
C TYR A 181 -18.05 0.87 -19.72
N SER A 182 -19.01 1.78 -19.66
CA SER A 182 -18.92 2.97 -18.82
C SER A 182 -19.36 2.68 -17.39
N PRO A 183 -18.97 3.47 -16.39
CA PRO A 183 -19.53 3.36 -15.04
C PRO A 183 -21.06 3.50 -15.05
N ILE A 184 -21.74 2.73 -14.21
CA ILE A 184 -23.21 2.59 -14.31
C ILE A 184 -23.95 3.92 -14.19
N ASP A 185 -23.47 4.85 -13.37
CA ASP A 185 -24.11 6.15 -13.15
C ASP A 185 -23.54 7.26 -14.07
N HIS A 186 -22.56 6.92 -14.90
CA HIS A 186 -21.82 7.86 -15.78
C HIS A 186 -21.60 7.25 -17.17
N PRO A 187 -22.67 7.10 -17.98
CA PRO A 187 -22.60 6.40 -19.28
C PRO A 187 -21.74 7.09 -20.33
N ASP A 188 -21.40 8.36 -20.14
CA ASP A 188 -20.57 9.14 -21.05
C ASP A 188 -19.07 9.10 -20.72
N LEU A 189 -18.67 8.38 -19.66
CA LEU A 189 -17.28 8.29 -19.25
C LEU A 189 -16.59 7.05 -19.81
N ASP A 190 -15.46 7.25 -20.45
CA ASP A 190 -14.55 6.21 -20.89
C ASP A 190 -13.67 5.74 -19.74
N VAL A 191 -13.45 4.44 -19.62
CA VAL A 191 -12.57 3.81 -18.63
C VAL A 191 -11.46 3.06 -19.33
N ARG A 192 -10.20 3.27 -18.88
CA ARG A 192 -9.05 2.57 -19.43
C ARG A 192 -8.31 1.79 -18.35
N PHE A 193 -7.79 0.63 -18.75
CA PHE A 193 -6.91 -0.20 -17.95
C PHE A 193 -5.51 -0.20 -18.58
N ARG A 194 -4.53 0.35 -17.85
CA ARG A 194 -3.14 0.40 -18.26
C ARG A 194 -2.47 -0.93 -17.98
N TYR A 195 -1.60 -1.37 -18.88
CA TYR A 195 -0.73 -2.51 -18.70
C TYR A 195 0.45 -2.11 -17.80
N GLU A 196 0.62 -2.78 -16.68
CA GLU A 196 1.76 -2.57 -15.77
C GLU A 196 2.71 -3.78 -15.81
N GLU A 197 2.13 -5.00 -15.79
CA GLU A 197 2.87 -6.26 -15.94
C GLU A 197 2.03 -7.24 -16.76
N PRO A 198 2.52 -7.76 -17.88
CA PRO A 198 3.70 -7.29 -18.61
C PRO A 198 3.54 -5.84 -19.06
N SER A 199 4.66 -5.12 -19.24
CA SER A 199 4.59 -3.72 -19.72
C SER A 199 3.98 -3.62 -21.11
N ALA A 200 3.48 -2.43 -21.48
CA ALA A 200 2.85 -2.20 -22.79
C ALA A 200 3.76 -2.56 -23.99
N ASP A 201 5.07 -2.47 -23.80
CA ASP A 201 6.08 -2.77 -24.84
C ASP A 201 6.43 -4.27 -24.91
N SER A 202 6.14 -5.04 -23.85
CA SER A 202 6.48 -6.47 -23.76
C SER A 202 5.29 -7.40 -23.90
N ILE A 203 4.07 -6.94 -23.59
CA ILE A 203 2.84 -7.74 -23.67
C ILE A 203 2.47 -8.07 -25.12
N THR A 204 2.21 -9.36 -25.43
CA THR A 204 1.85 -9.81 -26.78
C THR A 204 0.42 -9.44 -27.17
N ALA A 205 0.06 -9.60 -28.43
CA ALA A 205 -1.30 -9.35 -28.91
C ALA A 205 -2.31 -10.34 -28.31
N GLU A 206 -1.94 -11.60 -28.16
CA GLU A 206 -2.74 -12.68 -27.56
C GLU A 206 -3.01 -12.38 -26.08
N GLN A 207 -1.99 -11.94 -25.35
CA GLN A 207 -2.09 -11.56 -23.93
C GLN A 207 -2.96 -10.31 -23.74
N LYS A 208 -2.81 -9.28 -24.62
CA LYS A 208 -3.68 -8.09 -24.63
C LYS A 208 -5.15 -8.48 -24.85
N ASN A 209 -5.39 -9.32 -25.84
CA ASN A 209 -6.74 -9.80 -26.14
C ASN A 209 -7.34 -10.61 -25.01
N TYR A 210 -6.55 -11.48 -24.37
CA TYR A 210 -7.01 -12.29 -23.26
C TYR A 210 -7.44 -11.43 -22.06
N ILE A 211 -6.57 -10.53 -21.59
CA ILE A 211 -6.87 -9.74 -20.39
C ILE A 211 -8.00 -8.73 -20.64
N ALA A 212 -8.08 -8.14 -21.82
CA ALA A 212 -9.19 -7.26 -22.20
C ALA A 212 -10.51 -8.06 -22.25
N SER A 213 -10.54 -9.26 -22.83
CA SER A 213 -11.71 -10.15 -22.84
C SER A 213 -12.11 -10.63 -21.45
N TYR A 214 -11.15 -10.82 -20.55
CA TYR A 214 -11.43 -11.18 -19.17
C TYR A 214 -12.13 -10.04 -18.42
N ILE A 215 -11.64 -8.82 -18.56
CA ILE A 215 -12.28 -7.61 -18.00
C ILE A 215 -13.67 -7.41 -18.60
N ASP A 216 -13.82 -7.54 -19.92
CA ASP A 216 -15.12 -7.46 -20.60
C ASP A 216 -16.11 -8.52 -20.05
N SER A 217 -15.65 -9.74 -19.80
CA SER A 217 -16.48 -10.81 -19.20
C SER A 217 -16.89 -10.50 -17.76
N LEU A 218 -15.98 -9.92 -16.97
CA LEU A 218 -16.28 -9.42 -15.62
C LEU A 218 -17.36 -8.32 -15.68
N GLU A 219 -17.17 -7.33 -16.55
CA GLU A 219 -18.07 -6.19 -16.70
C GLU A 219 -19.44 -6.62 -17.25
N THR A 220 -19.45 -7.55 -18.21
CA THR A 220 -20.70 -8.18 -18.69
C THR A 220 -21.45 -8.83 -17.54
N ALA A 221 -20.78 -9.59 -16.68
CA ALA A 221 -21.41 -10.22 -15.52
C ALA A 221 -21.84 -9.19 -14.47
N LEU A 222 -21.04 -8.15 -14.23
CA LEU A 222 -21.32 -7.11 -13.24
C LEU A 222 -22.50 -6.22 -13.63
N TYR A 223 -22.63 -5.87 -14.91
CA TYR A 223 -23.69 -4.97 -15.39
C TYR A 223 -24.94 -5.70 -15.87
N ASN A 224 -24.97 -7.04 -15.86
CA ASN A 224 -26.16 -7.84 -16.16
C ASN A 224 -27.22 -7.68 -15.06
N VAL A 225 -28.49 -7.99 -15.40
CA VAL A 225 -29.61 -8.00 -14.43
C VAL A 225 -29.41 -9.02 -13.30
N ASN A 226 -28.75 -10.15 -13.60
CA ASN A 226 -28.43 -11.23 -12.65
C ASN A 226 -27.03 -11.11 -12.04
N PHE A 227 -26.47 -9.89 -11.94
CA PHE A 227 -25.08 -9.67 -11.52
C PHE A 227 -24.75 -10.25 -10.13
N SER A 228 -25.70 -10.31 -9.22
CA SER A 228 -25.56 -10.85 -7.87
C SER A 228 -25.65 -12.39 -7.78
N ASP A 229 -25.85 -13.08 -8.91
CA ASP A 229 -25.84 -14.55 -8.93
C ASP A 229 -24.49 -15.08 -8.43
N SER A 230 -24.53 -16.02 -7.48
CA SER A 230 -23.33 -16.51 -6.79
C SER A 230 -22.42 -17.34 -7.68
N ILE A 231 -22.93 -17.88 -8.80
CA ILE A 231 -22.19 -18.78 -9.71
C ILE A 231 -21.81 -18.07 -11.01
N ASN A 232 -22.74 -17.34 -11.61
CA ASN A 232 -22.61 -16.74 -12.94
C ASN A 232 -22.42 -15.21 -12.91
N GLY A 233 -22.63 -14.58 -11.76
CA GLY A 233 -22.42 -13.15 -11.55
C GLY A 233 -20.94 -12.76 -11.45
N TYR A 234 -20.70 -11.51 -11.08
CA TYR A 234 -19.34 -10.93 -10.99
C TYR A 234 -18.41 -11.68 -10.04
N ARG A 235 -18.93 -12.36 -9.01
CA ARG A 235 -18.16 -13.17 -8.04
C ARG A 235 -17.38 -14.32 -8.67
N LYS A 236 -17.73 -14.71 -9.89
CA LYS A 236 -16.98 -15.67 -10.69
C LYS A 236 -15.60 -15.12 -11.09
N TYR A 237 -15.50 -13.83 -11.33
CA TYR A 237 -14.35 -13.18 -11.94
C TYR A 237 -13.47 -12.42 -10.96
N LEU A 238 -14.01 -11.89 -9.86
CA LEU A 238 -13.22 -11.13 -8.89
C LEU A 238 -13.15 -11.79 -7.52
N ASP A 239 -12.08 -11.51 -6.79
CA ASP A 239 -11.88 -11.90 -5.39
C ASP A 239 -12.53 -10.86 -4.48
N VAL A 240 -13.71 -11.20 -3.95
CA VAL A 240 -14.54 -10.29 -3.16
C VAL A 240 -13.79 -9.74 -1.95
N LYS A 241 -12.99 -10.59 -1.27
CA LYS A 241 -12.24 -10.15 -0.09
C LYS A 241 -11.24 -9.05 -0.43
N SER A 242 -10.47 -9.19 -1.50
CA SER A 242 -9.50 -8.17 -1.91
C SER A 242 -10.16 -6.84 -2.28
N PHE A 243 -11.34 -6.90 -2.91
CA PHE A 243 -12.12 -5.70 -3.22
C PHE A 243 -12.68 -5.04 -1.96
N ILE A 244 -13.14 -5.80 -0.97
CA ILE A 244 -13.58 -5.26 0.32
C ILE A 244 -12.41 -4.60 1.06
N ASP A 245 -11.26 -5.26 1.14
CA ASP A 245 -10.09 -4.73 1.84
C ASP A 245 -9.61 -3.42 1.18
N TYR A 246 -9.54 -3.40 -0.15
CA TYR A 246 -9.17 -2.22 -0.93
C TYR A 246 -10.16 -1.07 -0.70
N PHE A 247 -11.47 -1.36 -0.74
CA PHE A 247 -12.53 -0.40 -0.46
C PHE A 247 -12.36 0.22 0.93
N LEU A 248 -12.19 -0.61 1.95
CA LEU A 248 -12.12 -0.17 3.34
C LEU A 248 -10.93 0.78 3.60
N VAL A 249 -9.74 0.50 3.03
CA VAL A 249 -8.58 1.38 3.21
C VAL A 249 -8.80 2.72 2.50
N ASN A 250 -9.33 2.70 1.27
CA ASN A 250 -9.54 3.92 0.49
C ASN A 250 -10.71 4.76 1.03
N GLU A 251 -11.76 4.13 1.54
CA GLU A 251 -12.87 4.84 2.19
C GLU A 251 -12.49 5.38 3.58
N LEU A 252 -11.77 4.60 4.38
CA LEU A 252 -11.26 5.11 5.66
C LEU A 252 -10.41 6.37 5.46
N SER A 253 -9.58 6.36 4.46
CA SER A 253 -8.68 7.46 4.15
C SER A 253 -9.33 8.56 3.32
N ARG A 254 -10.52 8.32 2.78
CA ARG A 254 -11.20 9.17 1.78
C ARG A 254 -10.19 9.63 0.72
N ASN A 255 -9.44 8.64 0.18
CA ASN A 255 -8.37 8.89 -0.76
C ASN A 255 -8.93 9.41 -2.10
N ASN A 256 -8.57 10.63 -2.47
CA ASN A 256 -9.04 11.27 -3.69
C ASN A 256 -8.64 10.52 -4.96
N ASP A 257 -7.49 9.84 -4.95
CA ASP A 257 -7.00 9.08 -6.09
C ASP A 257 -7.37 7.59 -6.04
N GLY A 258 -7.76 7.09 -4.86
CA GLY A 258 -7.90 5.67 -4.56
C GLY A 258 -8.86 4.86 -5.42
N PHE A 259 -9.76 5.51 -6.18
CA PHE A 259 -10.71 4.82 -7.06
C PHE A 259 -10.59 5.22 -8.54
N LYS A 260 -9.71 6.15 -8.86
CA LYS A 260 -9.54 6.68 -10.23
C LYS A 260 -8.11 6.66 -10.75
N LYS A 261 -7.12 6.79 -9.87
CA LYS A 261 -5.69 6.80 -10.18
C LYS A 261 -4.93 5.88 -9.24
N SER A 262 -3.78 5.40 -9.67
CA SER A 262 -2.93 4.54 -8.85
C SER A 262 -3.66 3.31 -8.28
N VAL A 263 -4.75 2.89 -8.95
CA VAL A 263 -5.54 1.70 -8.59
C VAL A 263 -4.93 0.50 -9.27
N PHE A 264 -4.38 -0.42 -8.51
CA PHE A 264 -3.80 -1.64 -9.03
C PHE A 264 -4.80 -2.80 -8.95
N PHE A 265 -4.78 -3.64 -9.99
CA PHE A 265 -5.44 -4.93 -10.04
C PHE A 265 -4.44 -5.97 -10.49
N HIS A 266 -4.55 -7.17 -9.98
CA HIS A 266 -3.70 -8.27 -10.44
C HIS A 266 -4.48 -9.56 -10.61
N LYS A 267 -4.01 -10.40 -11.51
CA LYS A 267 -4.63 -11.67 -11.83
C LYS A 267 -3.59 -12.75 -12.03
N ASP A 268 -3.72 -13.83 -11.26
CA ASP A 268 -2.92 -15.03 -11.43
C ASP A 268 -3.60 -16.03 -12.39
N LYS A 269 -2.92 -17.15 -12.70
CA LYS A 269 -3.43 -18.23 -13.54
C LYS A 269 -4.70 -18.86 -12.96
N PHE A 270 -5.50 -19.49 -13.80
CA PHE A 270 -6.66 -20.24 -13.34
C PHE A 270 -6.27 -21.36 -12.38
N SER A 271 -5.18 -22.08 -12.63
CA SER A 271 -4.65 -23.09 -11.71
C SER A 271 -4.27 -22.54 -10.33
N ASN A 272 -4.02 -21.23 -10.20
CA ASN A 272 -3.69 -20.52 -8.95
C ASN A 272 -4.88 -19.71 -8.41
N GLY A 273 -6.12 -20.07 -8.77
CA GLY A 273 -7.33 -19.39 -8.33
C GLY A 273 -7.88 -18.33 -9.28
N GLY A 274 -7.10 -17.77 -10.18
CA GLY A 274 -7.46 -17.08 -11.42
C GLY A 274 -8.37 -15.85 -11.37
N LYS A 275 -8.80 -15.38 -10.21
CA LYS A 275 -9.69 -14.21 -10.07
C LYS A 275 -8.91 -12.90 -10.07
N LEU A 276 -9.54 -11.85 -10.56
CA LEU A 276 -9.01 -10.49 -10.43
C LEU A 276 -9.04 -10.05 -8.97
N LYS A 277 -7.93 -9.55 -8.46
CA LYS A 277 -7.78 -8.98 -7.11
C LYS A 277 -7.55 -7.49 -7.19
N ALA A 278 -8.16 -6.72 -6.29
CA ALA A 278 -7.87 -5.30 -6.10
C ALA A 278 -6.67 -5.13 -5.15
N GLY A 279 -5.78 -4.22 -5.48
CA GLY A 279 -4.55 -3.96 -4.75
C GLY A 279 -3.29 -4.36 -5.53
N PRO A 280 -2.11 -4.11 -4.91
CA PRO A 280 -1.89 -3.43 -3.63
C PRO A 280 -2.27 -1.95 -3.64
N VAL A 281 -2.41 -1.37 -2.44
CA VAL A 281 -2.73 0.06 -2.29
C VAL A 281 -1.51 0.93 -2.57
N TRP A 282 -1.73 2.14 -3.11
CA TRP A 282 -0.67 3.08 -3.51
C TRP A 282 -1.18 4.52 -3.50
N ASP A 283 -0.27 5.49 -3.25
CA ASP A 283 -0.52 6.93 -3.47
C ASP A 283 -1.54 7.55 -2.52
N PHE A 284 -1.15 7.67 -1.24
CA PHE A 284 -2.00 8.19 -0.18
C PHE A 284 -1.59 9.58 0.34
N ASP A 285 -0.73 10.30 -0.36
CA ASP A 285 -0.29 11.62 0.06
C ASP A 285 -1.40 12.69 0.00
N TRP A 286 -2.49 12.41 -0.75
CA TRP A 286 -3.73 13.20 -0.77
C TRP A 286 -4.83 12.68 0.17
N ALA A 287 -4.60 11.59 0.88
CA ALA A 287 -5.56 10.94 1.77
C ALA A 287 -5.59 11.60 3.17
N TRP A 288 -6.63 11.31 3.95
CA TRP A 288 -6.87 11.84 5.30
C TRP A 288 -6.77 13.36 5.38
N LYS A 289 -7.36 14.05 4.42
CA LYS A 289 -7.42 15.49 4.28
C LYS A 289 -8.80 15.94 3.81
N ASN A 290 -9.16 17.19 4.10
CA ASN A 290 -10.27 17.84 3.44
C ASN A 290 -9.72 18.63 2.26
N ILE A 291 -10.22 18.34 1.05
CA ILE A 291 -9.70 18.86 -0.21
C ILE A 291 -10.83 19.62 -0.91
N SER A 292 -10.55 20.85 -1.35
CA SER A 292 -11.52 21.67 -2.10
C SER A 292 -11.74 21.15 -3.52
N GLY A 293 -12.89 21.52 -4.09
CA GLY A 293 -13.25 21.23 -5.47
C GLY A 293 -14.32 20.15 -5.66
N CYS A 294 -14.66 19.42 -4.59
CA CYS A 294 -15.77 18.47 -4.61
C CYS A 294 -16.32 18.24 -3.19
N SER A 295 -17.63 18.31 -3.04
CA SER A 295 -18.33 18.17 -1.75
C SER A 295 -17.99 16.87 -1.02
N ILE A 296 -17.71 15.77 -1.74
CA ILE A 296 -17.29 14.48 -1.16
C ILE A 296 -16.02 14.67 -0.32
N PHE A 297 -15.06 15.44 -0.79
CA PHE A 297 -13.75 15.61 -0.16
C PHE A 297 -13.67 16.87 0.72
N GLU A 298 -14.61 17.81 0.58
CA GLU A 298 -14.69 19.03 1.40
C GLU A 298 -15.30 18.79 2.77
N ALA A 299 -16.10 17.74 2.93
CA ALA A 299 -16.86 17.46 4.15
C ALA A 299 -15.95 17.36 5.38
N THR A 300 -16.27 18.13 6.44
CA THR A 300 -15.49 18.21 7.69
C THR A 300 -16.04 17.33 8.81
N ASP A 301 -17.23 16.77 8.62
CA ASP A 301 -17.95 15.88 9.56
C ASP A 301 -17.62 14.39 9.36
N GLY A 302 -16.65 14.08 8.51
CA GLY A 302 -16.26 12.71 8.14
C GLY A 302 -17.12 12.09 7.04
N SER A 303 -18.14 12.78 6.52
CA SER A 303 -19.02 12.27 5.46
C SER A 303 -18.34 12.21 4.08
N GLY A 304 -19.07 11.71 3.10
CA GLY A 304 -18.63 11.54 1.71
C GLY A 304 -18.05 10.15 1.43
N TRP A 305 -18.45 9.57 0.31
CA TRP A 305 -17.95 8.29 -0.17
C TRP A 305 -16.96 8.51 -1.32
N ALA A 306 -15.70 8.14 -1.12
CA ALA A 306 -14.64 8.35 -2.12
C ALA A 306 -14.83 7.53 -3.40
N HIS A 307 -15.51 6.37 -3.32
CA HIS A 307 -15.81 5.57 -4.51
C HIS A 307 -16.79 6.24 -5.49
N LEU A 308 -17.48 7.30 -5.07
CA LEU A 308 -18.32 8.15 -5.92
C LEU A 308 -17.54 9.28 -6.62
N ILE A 309 -16.25 9.11 -6.78
CA ILE A 309 -15.34 10.14 -7.35
C ILE A 309 -15.78 10.65 -8.74
N ASN A 310 -16.46 9.85 -9.54
CA ASN A 310 -16.95 10.26 -10.84
C ASN A 310 -17.96 11.43 -10.76
N ASP A 311 -18.68 11.60 -9.65
CA ASP A 311 -19.57 12.74 -9.38
C ASP A 311 -18.80 14.06 -9.28
N CYS A 312 -17.48 14.01 -9.07
CA CYS A 312 -16.61 15.17 -8.94
C CYS A 312 -16.04 15.68 -10.29
N GLY A 313 -16.31 15.03 -11.40
CA GLY A 313 -15.68 15.34 -12.69
C GLY A 313 -14.15 15.20 -12.64
N PRO A 314 -13.63 14.03 -12.29
CA PRO A 314 -12.21 13.85 -12.05
C PRO A 314 -11.39 13.93 -13.34
N ASP A 315 -10.06 14.11 -13.19
CA ASP A 315 -9.09 14.12 -14.30
C ASP A 315 -8.76 12.72 -14.87
N ASN A 316 -9.22 11.67 -14.21
CA ASN A 316 -9.24 10.29 -14.71
C ASN A 316 -10.48 9.58 -14.17
N ASN A 317 -11.11 8.72 -14.96
CA ASN A 317 -12.38 8.11 -14.60
C ASN A 317 -12.21 6.81 -13.81
N SER A 318 -13.02 6.65 -12.75
CA SER A 318 -13.16 5.38 -12.02
C SER A 318 -13.96 4.38 -12.84
N CYS A 319 -13.63 3.08 -12.76
CA CYS A 319 -14.48 2.02 -13.33
C CYS A 319 -15.83 1.88 -12.64
N GLY A 320 -16.02 2.49 -11.46
CA GLY A 320 -17.30 2.52 -10.76
C GLY A 320 -17.81 1.15 -10.27
N TYR A 321 -16.98 0.12 -10.22
CA TYR A 321 -17.40 -1.24 -9.84
C TYR A 321 -18.08 -1.28 -8.47
N TYR A 322 -17.60 -0.49 -7.52
CA TYR A 322 -18.18 -0.45 -6.17
C TYR A 322 -19.61 0.09 -6.14
N VAL A 323 -19.94 1.04 -7.02
CA VAL A 323 -21.30 1.56 -7.17
C VAL A 323 -22.27 0.42 -7.50
N ARG A 324 -21.87 -0.49 -8.39
CA ARG A 324 -22.68 -1.64 -8.76
C ARG A 324 -22.64 -2.76 -7.72
N MET A 325 -21.47 -3.09 -7.18
CA MET A 325 -21.32 -4.15 -6.18
C MET A 325 -22.10 -3.85 -4.90
N LEU A 326 -22.20 -2.60 -4.48
CA LEU A 326 -22.97 -2.19 -3.30
C LEU A 326 -24.49 -2.36 -3.48
N GLN A 327 -24.98 -2.53 -4.69
CA GLN A 327 -26.38 -2.90 -4.96
C GLN A 327 -26.64 -4.40 -4.72
N ASP A 328 -25.60 -5.23 -4.58
CA ASP A 328 -25.71 -6.61 -4.11
C ASP A 328 -25.73 -6.63 -2.58
N SER A 329 -26.88 -6.98 -1.99
CA SER A 329 -27.03 -7.07 -0.53
C SER A 329 -26.04 -8.07 0.11
N SER A 330 -25.67 -9.13 -0.61
CA SER A 330 -24.68 -10.09 -0.15
C SER A 330 -23.29 -9.44 -0.02
N PHE A 331 -22.86 -8.66 -1.02
CA PHE A 331 -21.60 -7.89 -0.96
C PHE A 331 -21.63 -6.85 0.17
N ALA A 332 -22.72 -6.07 0.25
CA ALA A 332 -22.87 -5.05 1.29
C ALA A 332 -22.82 -5.66 2.70
N ASN A 333 -23.43 -6.83 2.91
CA ASN A 333 -23.40 -7.52 4.18
C ASN A 333 -22.00 -8.08 4.53
N GLU A 334 -21.30 -8.68 3.55
CA GLU A 334 -19.90 -9.10 3.72
C GLU A 334 -19.01 -7.92 4.05
N LEU A 335 -19.15 -6.80 3.33
CA LEU A 335 -18.43 -5.55 3.61
C LEU A 335 -18.68 -5.07 5.05
N LYS A 336 -19.94 -5.00 5.48
CA LYS A 336 -20.28 -4.57 6.85
C LYS A 336 -19.70 -5.49 7.91
N CYS A 337 -19.78 -6.81 7.73
CA CYS A 337 -19.22 -7.77 8.68
C CYS A 337 -17.70 -7.69 8.74
N THR A 338 -17.02 -7.59 7.59
CA THR A 338 -15.57 -7.42 7.51
C THR A 338 -15.13 -6.10 8.15
N TYR A 339 -15.87 -5.01 7.89
CA TYR A 339 -15.61 -3.71 8.52
C TYR A 339 -15.68 -3.81 10.05
N LEU A 340 -16.77 -4.37 10.60
CA LEU A 340 -16.92 -4.52 12.06
C LEU A 340 -15.81 -5.39 12.67
N GLN A 341 -15.43 -6.48 12.00
CA GLN A 341 -14.31 -7.30 12.44
C GLN A 341 -12.98 -6.53 12.47
N TYR A 342 -12.71 -5.73 11.44
CA TYR A 342 -11.51 -4.90 11.39
C TYR A 342 -11.54 -3.72 12.37
N ARG A 343 -12.73 -3.21 12.72
CA ARG A 343 -12.87 -2.20 13.79
C ARG A 343 -12.38 -2.69 15.14
N GLU A 344 -12.42 -3.99 15.39
CA GLU A 344 -11.85 -4.63 16.58
C GLU A 344 -10.31 -4.78 16.52
N THR A 345 -9.69 -4.58 15.34
CA THR A 345 -8.27 -4.86 15.08
C THR A 345 -7.61 -3.72 14.31
N VAL A 346 -7.31 -3.93 13.04
CA VAL A 346 -6.50 -3.03 12.19
C VAL A 346 -7.15 -1.68 11.88
N LEU A 347 -8.46 -1.56 11.99
CA LEU A 347 -9.21 -0.31 11.86
C LEU A 347 -9.62 0.26 13.23
N SER A 348 -9.12 -0.27 14.33
CA SER A 348 -9.34 0.35 15.63
C SER A 348 -8.57 1.69 15.70
N PHE A 349 -9.16 2.65 16.39
CA PHE A 349 -8.51 3.96 16.56
C PHE A 349 -7.18 3.83 17.28
N GLU A 350 -7.10 2.93 18.25
CA GLU A 350 -5.89 2.66 19.00
C GLU A 350 -4.77 2.09 18.12
N TYR A 351 -5.07 1.09 17.28
CA TYR A 351 -4.08 0.52 16.36
C TYR A 351 -3.49 1.59 15.42
N ILE A 352 -4.36 2.40 14.82
CA ILE A 352 -3.96 3.44 13.88
C ILE A 352 -3.13 4.54 14.58
N THR A 353 -3.60 5.03 15.74
CA THR A 353 -2.90 6.10 16.46
C THR A 353 -1.59 5.65 17.08
N SER A 354 -1.49 4.40 17.53
CA SER A 354 -0.23 3.81 18.01
C SER A 354 0.84 3.80 16.90
N PHE A 355 0.46 3.49 15.66
CA PHE A 355 1.38 3.58 14.53
C PHE A 355 1.80 5.03 14.25
N ILE A 356 0.85 5.97 14.24
CA ILE A 356 1.13 7.40 14.04
C ILE A 356 2.11 7.91 15.10
N ASP A 357 1.91 7.55 16.37
CA ASP A 357 2.77 7.96 17.47
C ASP A 357 4.18 7.36 17.36
N SER A 358 4.26 6.08 17.00
CA SER A 358 5.54 5.39 16.82
C SER A 358 6.36 6.03 15.70
N VAL A 359 5.74 6.32 14.56
CA VAL A 359 6.43 6.98 13.43
C VAL A 359 6.76 8.42 13.76
N GLY A 360 5.84 9.16 14.41
CA GLY A 360 6.08 10.53 14.87
C GLY A 360 7.29 10.64 15.80
N ALA A 361 7.40 9.70 16.75
CA ALA A 361 8.56 9.62 17.64
C ALA A 361 9.86 9.29 16.87
N LEU A 362 9.81 8.35 15.92
CA LEU A 362 10.96 7.96 15.11
C LEU A 362 11.54 9.13 14.33
N VAL A 363 10.70 9.97 13.73
CA VAL A 363 11.15 11.09 12.90
C VAL A 363 11.33 12.41 13.65
N ASN A 364 11.12 12.43 14.96
CA ASN A 364 11.05 13.66 15.76
C ASN A 364 12.25 14.60 15.57
N ASN A 365 13.46 14.09 15.46
CA ASN A 365 14.66 14.89 15.20
C ASN A 365 14.83 15.23 13.71
N ALA A 366 14.46 14.31 12.83
CA ALA A 366 14.64 14.46 11.38
C ALA A 366 13.63 15.43 10.78
N GLN A 367 12.40 15.49 11.32
CA GLN A 367 11.37 16.40 10.83
C GLN A 367 11.78 17.88 10.96
N VAL A 368 12.58 18.24 11.97
CA VAL A 368 13.08 19.61 12.12
C VAL A 368 13.89 20.02 10.89
N ARG A 369 14.84 19.15 10.47
CA ARG A 369 15.67 19.41 9.28
C ARG A 369 14.82 19.38 8.00
N HIS A 370 13.84 18.49 7.95
CA HIS A 370 12.93 18.39 6.81
C HIS A 370 12.16 19.70 6.60
N PHE A 371 11.53 20.25 7.66
CA PHE A 371 10.73 21.47 7.57
C PHE A 371 11.57 22.75 7.52
N GLN A 372 12.85 22.70 7.95
CA GLN A 372 13.81 23.76 7.63
C GLN A 372 14.12 23.80 6.13
N LYS A 373 14.23 22.63 5.48
CA LYS A 373 14.46 22.54 4.03
C LYS A 373 13.19 22.87 3.23
N TRP A 374 12.06 22.37 3.67
CA TRP A 374 10.76 22.52 3.04
C TRP A 374 9.77 23.14 4.04
N PRO A 375 9.62 24.47 4.07
CA PRO A 375 8.78 25.16 5.07
C PRO A 375 7.30 25.03 4.72
N LEU A 376 6.72 23.84 4.92
CA LEU A 376 5.35 23.46 4.55
C LEU A 376 4.36 23.52 5.72
N LEU A 377 4.83 23.67 6.96
CA LEU A 377 3.95 23.81 8.13
C LEU A 377 3.27 25.19 8.15
N GLY A 378 2.00 25.20 8.52
CA GLY A 378 1.18 26.42 8.60
C GLY A 378 0.69 26.96 7.26
N ILE A 379 0.94 26.25 6.15
CA ILE A 379 0.50 26.65 4.81
C ILE A 379 -0.20 25.51 4.08
N SER A 380 -0.99 25.84 3.04
CA SER A 380 -1.52 24.83 2.12
C SER A 380 -0.38 24.11 1.40
N GLY A 381 -0.47 22.80 1.28
CA GLY A 381 0.39 22.00 0.41
C GLY A 381 0.03 22.11 -1.08
N PRO A 382 0.66 21.31 -1.95
CA PRO A 382 0.28 21.21 -3.36
C PRO A 382 -1.16 20.71 -3.57
N ALA A 383 -1.66 19.83 -2.73
CA ALA A 383 -3.08 19.49 -2.69
C ALA A 383 -3.88 20.71 -2.24
N PRO A 384 -5.04 21.00 -2.85
CA PRO A 384 -5.88 22.14 -2.48
C PRO A 384 -6.62 21.87 -1.16
N GLU A 385 -5.86 21.73 -0.07
CA GLU A 385 -6.39 21.44 1.26
C GLU A 385 -7.20 22.61 1.81
N LEU A 386 -8.23 22.28 2.60
CA LEU A 386 -8.99 23.27 3.37
C LEU A 386 -8.27 23.61 4.68
N ALA A 387 -8.30 24.89 5.06
CA ALA A 387 -7.81 25.36 6.37
C ALA A 387 -8.61 24.72 7.53
N PRO A 388 -8.06 24.65 8.74
CA PRO A 388 -6.78 25.25 9.19
C PRO A 388 -5.57 24.40 8.84
N PHE A 389 -4.41 25.05 8.68
CA PHE A 389 -3.14 24.36 8.43
C PHE A 389 -2.32 24.33 9.73
N PRO A 390 -1.99 23.13 10.25
CA PRO A 390 -1.19 23.00 11.45
C PRO A 390 0.19 23.68 11.32
N ALA A 391 0.56 24.47 12.31
CA ALA A 391 1.79 25.27 12.30
C ALA A 391 3.01 24.49 12.78
N THR A 392 2.81 23.37 13.46
CA THR A 392 3.86 22.49 13.96
C THR A 392 3.62 21.04 13.52
N TYR A 393 4.69 20.25 13.48
CA TYR A 393 4.59 18.82 13.16
C TYR A 393 3.70 18.07 14.16
N GLN A 394 3.79 18.41 15.44
CA GLN A 394 2.96 17.79 16.47
C GLN A 394 1.46 18.09 16.25
N GLU A 395 1.13 19.34 15.90
CA GLU A 395 -0.26 19.70 15.55
C GLU A 395 -0.74 18.97 14.29
N GLU A 396 0.13 18.74 13.29
CA GLU A 396 -0.22 17.97 12.10
C GLU A 396 -0.59 16.51 12.46
N LEU A 397 0.18 15.87 13.36
CA LEU A 397 -0.16 14.53 13.83
C LEU A 397 -1.47 14.50 14.63
N GLN A 398 -1.74 15.51 15.45
CA GLN A 398 -3.00 15.61 16.18
C GLN A 398 -4.19 15.85 15.23
N ALA A 399 -4.02 16.71 14.24
CA ALA A 399 -5.04 16.97 13.22
C ALA A 399 -5.36 15.70 12.42
N LEU A 400 -4.34 14.93 12.04
CA LEU A 400 -4.50 13.62 11.37
C LEU A 400 -5.32 12.64 12.23
N LYS A 401 -4.98 12.50 13.51
CA LYS A 401 -5.72 11.64 14.43
C LYS A 401 -7.18 12.09 14.61
N ALA A 402 -7.39 13.38 14.78
CA ALA A 402 -8.74 13.94 14.90
C ALA A 402 -9.57 13.67 13.65
N TRP A 403 -8.99 13.87 12.47
CA TRP A 403 -9.63 13.59 11.19
C TRP A 403 -10.04 12.10 11.09
N ILE A 404 -9.12 11.19 11.42
CA ILE A 404 -9.36 9.73 11.41
C ILE A 404 -10.49 9.35 12.37
N ASN A 405 -10.51 9.91 13.58
CA ASN A 405 -11.57 9.67 14.54
C ASN A 405 -12.94 10.10 14.03
N THR A 406 -13.01 11.30 13.47
CA THR A 406 -14.25 11.81 12.85
C THR A 406 -14.73 10.91 11.72
N ARG A 407 -13.82 10.46 10.86
CA ARG A 407 -14.11 9.55 9.75
C ARG A 407 -14.59 8.18 10.21
N LEU A 408 -13.94 7.58 11.21
CA LEU A 408 -14.34 6.30 11.76
C LEU A 408 -15.74 6.36 12.36
N ASN A 409 -16.06 7.41 13.13
CA ASN A 409 -17.40 7.60 13.72
C ASN A 409 -18.49 7.70 12.64
N TRP A 410 -18.18 8.40 11.54
CA TRP A 410 -19.10 8.47 10.41
C TRP A 410 -19.27 7.12 9.71
N LEU A 411 -18.18 6.40 9.46
CA LEU A 411 -18.21 5.07 8.83
C LEU A 411 -18.94 4.03 9.71
N ASP A 412 -18.78 4.09 11.04
CA ASP A 412 -19.48 3.21 11.99
C ASP A 412 -21.00 3.31 11.81
N SER A 413 -21.50 4.52 11.56
CA SER A 413 -22.92 4.81 11.38
C SER A 413 -23.44 4.60 9.96
N ASN A 414 -22.57 4.67 8.95
CA ASN A 414 -22.97 4.75 7.54
C ASN A 414 -22.51 3.56 6.67
N MET A 415 -21.65 2.66 7.19
CA MET A 415 -21.18 1.50 6.40
C MET A 415 -22.38 0.66 5.93
N PRO A 416 -22.53 0.46 4.59
CA PRO A 416 -23.67 -0.24 4.03
C PRO A 416 -23.71 -1.72 4.43
N GLY A 417 -24.89 -2.31 4.39
CA GLY A 417 -25.13 -3.71 4.70
C GLY A 417 -25.59 -3.97 6.14
N ILE A 418 -25.95 -5.21 6.41
CA ILE A 418 -26.37 -5.74 7.70
C ILE A 418 -25.44 -6.87 8.08
N CYS A 419 -24.85 -6.80 9.27
CA CYS A 419 -24.09 -7.91 9.83
C CYS A 419 -24.87 -8.52 10.99
N ASN A 420 -25.59 -9.61 10.72
CA ASN A 420 -26.27 -10.37 11.74
C ASN A 420 -25.27 -11.27 12.46
N THR A 421 -24.80 -10.84 13.61
CA THR A 421 -23.90 -11.62 14.46
C THR A 421 -24.49 -12.95 14.95
N SER A 422 -25.78 -13.18 14.71
CA SER A 422 -26.51 -14.42 15.09
C SER A 422 -26.16 -15.65 14.24
N SER A 423 -25.46 -15.51 13.12
CA SER A 423 -25.06 -16.63 12.24
C SER A 423 -23.55 -16.83 12.14
N VAL A 424 -22.75 -15.98 12.75
CA VAL A 424 -21.35 -16.28 12.97
C VAL A 424 -21.30 -17.07 14.27
N ASN A 425 -21.18 -18.40 14.18
CA ASN A 425 -20.60 -19.12 15.31
C ASN A 425 -19.33 -18.33 15.67
N PRO A 426 -19.20 -17.81 16.91
CA PRO A 426 -17.95 -17.20 17.28
C PRO A 426 -16.91 -18.27 17.01
N ILE A 427 -16.01 -18.01 16.06
CA ILE A 427 -14.75 -18.73 16.00
C ILE A 427 -14.26 -18.67 17.43
N SER A 428 -14.28 -19.80 18.07
CA SER A 428 -14.03 -20.02 19.48
C SER A 428 -13.00 -19.00 19.99
N SER A 429 -13.39 -18.26 21.02
CA SER A 429 -12.56 -17.40 21.86
C SER A 429 -11.20 -17.08 21.23
N LYS A 430 -10.97 -15.80 20.88
CA LYS A 430 -9.61 -15.31 20.50
C LYS A 430 -8.64 -16.05 21.42
N PRO A 431 -7.64 -16.74 20.87
CA PRO A 431 -6.62 -17.28 21.71
C PRO A 431 -6.06 -16.10 22.52
N ASN A 432 -6.28 -16.08 23.83
CA ASN A 432 -5.67 -15.11 24.71
C ASN A 432 -4.18 -15.45 24.82
N ILE A 433 -3.47 -15.36 23.68
CA ILE A 433 -2.02 -15.43 23.68
C ILE A 433 -1.55 -14.09 24.21
N SER A 434 -0.91 -14.11 25.34
CA SER A 434 -0.22 -12.95 25.90
C SER A 434 1.29 -13.12 25.77
N ILE A 435 1.97 -12.02 25.49
CA ILE A 435 3.43 -11.98 25.35
C ILE A 435 3.93 -10.92 26.32
N PHE A 436 4.70 -11.32 27.32
CA PHE A 436 5.20 -10.42 28.35
C PHE A 436 6.63 -10.78 28.76
N PRO A 437 7.50 -9.78 29.04
CA PRO A 437 7.31 -8.36 28.73
C PRO A 437 7.37 -8.05 27.24
N ASN A 438 6.71 -6.97 26.80
CA ASN A 438 6.79 -6.47 25.44
C ASN A 438 6.91 -4.92 25.48
N PRO A 439 8.07 -4.34 25.13
CA PRO A 439 9.25 -5.01 24.54
C PRO A 439 10.02 -5.89 25.56
N ALA A 440 10.66 -6.94 25.04
CA ALA A 440 11.47 -7.87 25.83
C ALA A 440 12.97 -7.56 25.65
N ILE A 441 13.76 -7.73 26.72
CA ILE A 441 15.22 -7.50 26.69
C ILE A 441 15.98 -8.84 26.80
N GLU A 442 15.67 -9.67 27.76
CA GLU A 442 16.41 -10.93 28.03
C GLU A 442 15.54 -12.17 27.82
N LYS A 443 14.26 -12.06 28.13
CA LYS A 443 13.32 -13.17 27.99
C LYS A 443 11.91 -12.68 27.68
N VAL A 444 11.13 -13.54 27.09
CA VAL A 444 9.69 -13.33 26.87
C VAL A 444 8.94 -14.60 27.30
N GLU A 445 7.83 -14.41 27.96
CA GLU A 445 6.85 -15.47 28.23
C GLU A 445 5.70 -15.32 27.24
N ILE A 446 5.40 -16.40 26.52
CA ILE A 446 4.26 -16.51 25.62
C ILE A 446 3.27 -17.46 26.29
N SER A 447 2.14 -16.95 26.75
CA SER A 447 1.12 -17.74 27.46
C SER A 447 -0.20 -17.77 26.73
N GLY A 448 -1.08 -18.71 27.08
CA GLY A 448 -2.40 -18.88 26.49
C GLY A 448 -2.43 -19.78 25.25
N ILE A 449 -1.36 -20.52 24.96
CA ILE A 449 -1.29 -21.49 23.87
C ILE A 449 -2.15 -22.71 24.22
N LYS A 450 -3.08 -23.09 23.32
CA LYS A 450 -3.94 -24.27 23.46
C LYS A 450 -3.81 -25.15 22.24
N ASN A 451 -3.83 -26.47 22.42
CA ASN A 451 -3.69 -27.45 21.34
C ASN A 451 -4.76 -27.29 20.22
N GLU A 452 -5.94 -26.76 20.58
CA GLU A 452 -7.06 -26.56 19.65
C GLU A 452 -6.81 -25.43 18.64
N MET A 453 -5.74 -24.64 18.79
CA MET A 453 -5.44 -23.47 17.96
C MET A 453 -4.77 -23.80 16.62
N GLY A 454 -4.34 -25.06 16.43
CA GLY A 454 -3.64 -25.46 15.22
C GLY A 454 -2.32 -24.72 14.96
N ILE A 455 -1.68 -24.23 16.03
CA ILE A 455 -0.39 -23.55 15.95
C ILE A 455 0.73 -24.60 15.93
N ASP A 456 1.41 -24.73 14.81
CA ASP A 456 2.49 -25.72 14.68
C ASP A 456 3.85 -25.17 15.08
N ARG A 457 4.04 -23.84 14.98
CA ARG A 457 5.35 -23.20 15.15
C ARG A 457 5.25 -21.75 15.59
N ILE A 458 6.14 -21.34 16.48
CA ILE A 458 6.40 -19.94 16.81
C ILE A 458 7.73 -19.52 16.20
N LYS A 459 7.77 -18.35 15.59
CA LYS A 459 8.96 -17.70 15.06
C LYS A 459 9.09 -16.32 15.70
N ILE A 460 10.27 -16.00 16.20
CA ILE A 460 10.60 -14.71 16.81
C ILE A 460 11.60 -14.02 15.87
N TYR A 461 11.32 -12.78 15.55
CA TYR A 461 12.14 -11.95 14.68
C TYR A 461 12.59 -10.71 15.47
N ASP A 462 13.80 -10.22 15.20
CA ASP A 462 14.23 -8.92 15.66
C ASP A 462 13.51 -7.79 14.89
N VAL A 463 13.74 -6.57 15.33
CA VAL A 463 13.12 -5.38 14.68
C VAL A 463 13.59 -5.15 13.25
N SER A 464 14.66 -5.83 12.83
CA SER A 464 15.16 -5.81 11.44
C SER A 464 14.53 -6.89 10.58
N GLY A 465 13.70 -7.78 11.15
CA GLY A 465 13.06 -8.90 10.45
C GLY A 465 13.94 -10.16 10.36
N ARG A 466 15.10 -10.19 11.04
CA ARG A 466 15.95 -11.38 11.11
C ARG A 466 15.33 -12.40 12.08
N LEU A 467 15.20 -13.66 11.65
CA LEU A 467 14.74 -14.75 12.51
C LEU A 467 15.77 -14.98 13.63
N ILE A 468 15.35 -14.73 14.87
CA ILE A 468 16.16 -14.98 16.08
C ILE A 468 15.91 -16.41 16.58
N HIS A 469 14.65 -16.82 16.66
CA HIS A 469 14.28 -18.11 17.21
C HIS A 469 13.11 -18.73 16.43
N SER A 470 13.11 -20.07 16.33
CA SER A 470 12.00 -20.83 15.74
C SER A 470 11.86 -22.15 16.47
N PHE A 471 10.69 -22.41 17.05
CA PHE A 471 10.43 -23.65 17.74
C PHE A 471 9.03 -24.21 17.41
N SER A 472 8.92 -25.54 17.42
CA SER A 472 7.69 -26.25 17.14
C SER A 472 6.91 -26.45 18.46
N ILE A 473 5.58 -26.28 18.44
CA ILE A 473 4.73 -26.35 19.63
C ILE A 473 3.99 -27.69 19.72
N ALA A 474 4.43 -28.71 19.02
CA ALA A 474 3.76 -30.00 19.04
C ALA A 474 3.60 -30.51 20.49
N ASN A 475 2.34 -30.46 20.99
CA ASN A 475 1.90 -30.93 22.33
C ASN A 475 2.20 -30.05 23.58
N GLU A 476 2.59 -28.77 23.43
CA GLU A 476 2.74 -27.91 24.59
C GLU A 476 1.43 -27.16 24.90
N GLN A 477 1.00 -27.19 26.18
CA GLN A 477 -0.12 -26.39 26.72
C GLN A 477 0.41 -25.48 27.80
N GLY A 478 -0.03 -24.21 27.81
CA GLY A 478 0.27 -23.29 28.90
C GLY A 478 1.14 -22.10 28.45
N SER A 479 2.31 -21.95 29.04
CA SER A 479 3.26 -20.88 28.71
C SER A 479 4.60 -21.41 28.22
N ILE A 480 5.23 -20.69 27.31
CA ILE A 480 6.55 -20.96 26.77
C ILE A 480 7.44 -19.79 27.12
N ASN A 481 8.57 -20.07 27.78
CA ASN A 481 9.60 -19.08 28.08
C ASN A 481 10.69 -19.14 27.00
N VAL A 482 10.96 -17.99 26.37
CA VAL A 482 12.06 -17.85 25.42
C VAL A 482 13.09 -16.90 26.00
N GLU A 483 14.30 -17.39 26.17
CA GLU A 483 15.45 -16.58 26.60
C GLU A 483 16.25 -16.16 25.37
N PHE A 484 16.73 -14.91 25.38
CA PHE A 484 17.54 -14.36 24.29
C PHE A 484 19.01 -14.40 24.72
N ASP A 485 19.80 -15.22 24.05
CA ASP A 485 21.24 -15.23 24.25
C ASP A 485 21.84 -13.92 23.72
N ASN A 486 22.24 -13.05 24.64
CA ASN A 486 23.01 -11.84 24.41
C ASN A 486 22.29 -10.63 23.73
N PRO A 487 21.80 -9.65 24.50
CA PRO A 487 21.22 -8.41 23.95
C PRO A 487 22.28 -7.36 23.53
N GLY A 488 23.49 -7.76 23.14
CA GLY A 488 24.60 -6.85 22.91
C GLY A 488 25.66 -7.31 21.93
N ALA A 489 25.30 -8.02 20.86
CA ALA A 489 26.26 -8.28 19.76
C ALA A 489 25.70 -7.77 18.43
#